data_42a6b7c224b3362f0af721c2d24b7501
#
_entry.id   42a6b7c224b3362f0af721c2d24b7501
#
_cell.length_a   1.000
_cell.length_b   1.000
_cell.length_c   1.000
_cell.angle_alpha   90.00
_cell.angle_beta   90.00
_cell.angle_gamma   90.00
#
_symmetry.space_group_name_H-M   'P 1'
#
loop_
_entity.id
_entity.type
_entity.pdbx_description
1 polymer ?
#
loop_
_entity_poly.entity_id
_entity_poly.type
_entity_poly.pdbx_seq_one_letter_code
_entity_poly.pdbx_strand_id
1 'polypeptide(L)'
;MPPIPEWFKIVYTLAVAVFMLIYWRRHGPRNFLWFSDVALIGAVPAMWLESGRISGTLACMVLLPELLWNVDYALRLVLRRRITGLTEYMFDPSLPRWLRGVSLFHVPLPVVLVWLVGAYGYPEESLWLAIVVGAAVLALSAWLSTPEKNINWVHGLGRVQRTLPRAVYLSLLYLAFVAVVFLPTHYLLLRAL
;
A
#
# COMPACT_ATOMS: atom_id res chain seq x y z
N MET A 1 18.42 -13.31 -1.10
CA MET A 1 17.86 -13.42 -2.47
C MET A 1 18.84 -12.84 -3.50
N PRO A 2 18.73 -13.13 -4.82
CA PRO A 2 19.62 -12.54 -5.82
C PRO A 2 19.42 -11.01 -5.89
N PRO A 3 20.48 -10.25 -6.30
CA PRO A 3 20.38 -8.81 -6.47
C PRO A 3 19.33 -8.44 -7.53
N ILE A 4 18.76 -7.24 -7.39
CA ILE A 4 17.77 -6.76 -8.35
C ILE A 4 18.50 -6.34 -9.64
N PRO A 5 18.20 -6.98 -10.80
CA PRO A 5 18.86 -6.64 -12.06
C PRO A 5 18.53 -5.22 -12.52
N GLU A 6 19.49 -4.54 -13.15
CA GLU A 6 19.29 -3.17 -13.61
C GLU A 6 18.13 -3.01 -14.61
N TRP A 7 17.98 -3.98 -15.53
CA TRP A 7 16.87 -3.95 -16.46
C TRP A 7 15.51 -3.93 -15.75
N PHE A 8 15.38 -4.65 -14.59
CA PHE A 8 14.16 -4.66 -13.80
C PHE A 8 13.94 -3.31 -13.12
N LYS A 9 15.00 -2.69 -12.54
CA LYS A 9 14.95 -1.34 -11.96
C LYS A 9 14.43 -0.33 -12.99
N ILE A 10 14.94 -0.38 -14.23
CA ILE A 10 14.53 0.50 -15.34
C ILE A 10 13.06 0.26 -15.71
N VAL A 11 12.68 -1.00 -15.98
CA VAL A 11 11.30 -1.34 -16.37
C VAL A 11 10.30 -0.97 -15.28
N TYR A 12 10.62 -1.26 -14.02
CA TYR A 12 9.78 -0.88 -12.88
C TYR A 12 9.63 0.64 -12.77
N THR A 13 10.72 1.38 -12.88
CA THR A 13 10.69 2.86 -12.83
C THR A 13 9.81 3.44 -13.94
N LEU A 14 9.93 2.94 -15.18
CA LEU A 14 9.09 3.37 -16.29
C LEU A 14 7.62 3.02 -16.08
N ALA A 15 7.33 1.83 -15.57
CA ALA A 15 5.97 1.42 -15.24
C ALA A 15 5.35 2.31 -14.16
N VAL A 16 6.09 2.63 -13.09
CA VAL A 16 5.65 3.55 -12.04
C VAL A 16 5.45 4.97 -12.58
N ALA A 17 6.33 5.47 -13.46
CA ALA A 17 6.16 6.78 -14.09
C ALA A 17 4.87 6.86 -14.93
N VAL A 18 4.58 5.81 -15.70
CA VAL A 18 3.33 5.70 -16.48
C VAL A 18 2.11 5.63 -15.53
N PHE A 19 2.18 4.81 -14.48
CA PHE A 19 1.16 4.73 -13.44
C PHE A 19 0.89 6.11 -12.84
N MET A 20 1.93 6.83 -12.40
CA MET A 20 1.79 8.15 -11.81
C MET A 20 1.12 9.14 -12.76
N LEU A 21 1.50 9.15 -14.04
CA LEU A 21 0.91 10.03 -15.05
C LEU A 21 -0.59 9.76 -15.26
N ILE A 22 -0.99 8.48 -15.30
CA ILE A 22 -2.38 8.06 -15.45
C ILE A 22 -3.19 8.48 -14.21
N TYR A 23 -2.69 8.13 -13.02
CA TYR A 23 -3.41 8.38 -11.76
C TYR A 23 -3.49 9.87 -11.44
N TRP A 24 -2.44 10.63 -11.71
CA TRP A 24 -2.49 12.09 -11.58
C TRP A 24 -3.63 12.70 -12.40
N ARG A 25 -3.74 12.30 -13.66
CA ARG A 25 -4.77 12.83 -14.56
C ARG A 25 -6.18 12.37 -14.22
N ARG A 26 -6.34 11.17 -13.66
CA ARG A 26 -7.67 10.57 -13.40
C ARG A 26 -8.18 10.82 -11.98
N HIS A 27 -7.31 10.69 -11.00
CA HIS A 27 -7.67 10.74 -9.60
C HIS A 27 -7.12 11.97 -8.88
N GLY A 28 -6.13 12.64 -9.47
CA GLY A 28 -5.41 13.77 -8.89
C GLY A 28 -4.31 13.33 -7.91
N PRO A 29 -3.42 14.27 -7.49
CA PRO A 29 -2.22 13.94 -6.70
C PRO A 29 -2.52 13.35 -5.31
N ARG A 30 -3.68 13.66 -4.74
CA ARG A 30 -4.07 13.14 -3.42
C ARG A 30 -4.17 11.61 -3.39
N ASN A 31 -4.45 10.98 -4.55
CA ASN A 31 -4.57 9.53 -4.64
C ASN A 31 -3.28 8.81 -4.26
N PHE A 32 -2.12 9.42 -4.50
CA PHE A 32 -0.83 8.84 -4.14
C PHE A 32 -0.57 8.73 -2.62
N LEU A 33 -1.52 9.17 -1.79
CA LEU A 33 -1.48 8.95 -0.35
C LEU A 33 -1.99 7.58 0.09
N TRP A 34 -2.56 6.76 -0.81
CA TRP A 34 -2.82 5.38 -0.45
C TRP A 34 -1.51 4.69 -0.05
N PHE A 35 -1.53 3.92 1.03
CA PHE A 35 -0.33 3.21 1.49
C PHE A 35 0.30 2.35 0.39
N SER A 36 -0.52 1.68 -0.44
CA SER A 36 -0.09 0.92 -1.60
C SER A 36 0.61 1.77 -2.66
N ASP A 37 0.09 2.96 -2.97
CA ASP A 37 0.70 3.88 -3.93
C ASP A 37 2.04 4.42 -3.38
N VAL A 38 2.09 4.74 -2.08
CA VAL A 38 3.33 5.13 -1.39
C VAL A 38 4.38 4.02 -1.52
N ALA A 39 3.98 2.75 -1.32
CA ALA A 39 4.89 1.63 -1.44
C ALA A 39 5.32 1.37 -2.89
N LEU A 40 4.39 1.44 -3.85
CA LEU A 40 4.69 1.30 -5.27
C LEU A 40 5.73 2.33 -5.73
N ILE A 41 5.51 3.61 -5.39
CA ILE A 41 6.40 4.72 -5.77
C ILE A 41 7.71 4.65 -4.98
N GLY A 42 7.63 4.37 -3.68
CA GLY A 42 8.79 4.28 -2.79
C GLY A 42 9.73 3.11 -3.10
N ALA A 43 9.23 2.05 -3.77
CA ALA A 43 10.08 0.96 -4.23
C ALA A 43 11.09 1.39 -5.31
N VAL A 44 10.81 2.47 -6.07
CA VAL A 44 11.78 3.04 -7.03
C VAL A 44 13.05 3.49 -6.33
N PRO A 45 13.03 4.47 -5.40
CA PRO A 45 14.23 4.86 -4.68
C PRO A 45 14.83 3.71 -3.84
N ALA A 46 14.01 2.77 -3.33
CA ALA A 46 14.53 1.60 -2.63
C ALA A 46 15.42 0.74 -3.53
N MET A 47 15.05 0.55 -4.80
CA MET A 47 15.84 -0.20 -5.79
C MET A 47 17.12 0.51 -6.20
N TRP A 48 17.04 1.82 -6.51
CA TRP A 48 18.20 2.58 -7.00
C TRP A 48 19.22 2.89 -5.91
N LEU A 49 18.77 3.08 -4.67
CA LEU A 49 19.64 3.28 -3.51
C LEU A 49 20.04 1.97 -2.82
N GLU A 50 19.52 0.83 -3.29
CA GLU A 50 19.77 -0.51 -2.73
C GLU A 50 19.54 -0.53 -1.21
N SER A 51 18.49 0.14 -0.76
CA SER A 51 18.26 0.47 0.64
C SER A 51 17.34 -0.53 1.34
N GLY A 52 17.90 -1.35 2.23
CA GLY A 52 17.13 -2.21 3.13
C GLY A 52 16.20 -1.43 4.07
N ARG A 53 16.59 -0.19 4.46
CA ARG A 53 15.74 0.69 5.28
C ARG A 53 14.47 1.09 4.55
N ILE A 54 14.59 1.56 3.30
CA ILE A 54 13.42 1.98 2.52
C ILE A 54 12.55 0.76 2.21
N SER A 55 13.12 -0.31 1.66
CA SER A 55 12.38 -1.52 1.31
C SER A 55 11.71 -2.17 2.52
N GLY A 56 12.42 -2.27 3.65
CA GLY A 56 11.88 -2.79 4.90
C GLY A 56 10.74 -1.95 5.47
N THR A 57 10.87 -0.61 5.42
CA THR A 57 9.80 0.31 5.84
C THR A 57 8.53 0.12 5.01
N LEU A 58 8.67 0.09 3.67
CA LEU A 58 7.55 -0.10 2.76
C LEU A 58 6.88 -1.46 2.95
N ALA A 59 7.67 -2.53 3.04
CA ALA A 59 7.16 -3.89 3.28
C ALA A 59 6.42 -3.96 4.63
N CYS A 60 7.00 -3.38 5.69
CA CYS A 60 6.38 -3.34 7.01
C CYS A 60 5.00 -2.64 6.99
N MET A 61 4.87 -1.56 6.20
CA MET A 61 3.63 -0.79 6.11
C MET A 61 2.53 -1.49 5.32
N VAL A 62 2.85 -2.23 4.25
CA VAL A 62 1.82 -2.62 3.28
C VAL A 62 1.76 -4.12 2.97
N LEU A 63 2.73 -4.94 3.34
CA LEU A 63 2.79 -6.33 2.88
C LEU A 63 1.52 -7.14 3.26
N LEU A 64 1.05 -7.06 4.51
CA LEU A 64 -0.16 -7.74 4.93
C LEU A 64 -1.44 -7.20 4.26
N PRO A 65 -1.68 -5.88 4.17
CA PRO A 65 -2.79 -5.33 3.39
C PRO A 65 -2.77 -5.75 1.92
N GLU A 66 -1.60 -5.77 1.28
CA GLU A 66 -1.46 -6.20 -0.12
C GLU A 66 -1.78 -7.68 -0.30
N LEU A 67 -1.32 -8.54 0.62
CA LEU A 67 -1.68 -9.95 0.61
C LEU A 67 -3.18 -10.15 0.81
N LEU A 68 -3.80 -9.39 1.73
CA LEU A 68 -5.25 -9.44 1.96
C LEU A 68 -6.02 -8.97 0.73
N TRP A 69 -5.55 -7.90 0.05
CA TRP A 69 -6.13 -7.45 -1.20
C TRP A 69 -6.08 -8.54 -2.28
N ASN A 70 -4.93 -9.20 -2.43
CA ASN A 70 -4.75 -10.29 -3.40
C ASN A 70 -5.65 -11.48 -3.10
N VAL A 71 -5.79 -11.85 -1.83
CA VAL A 71 -6.70 -12.93 -1.41
C VAL A 71 -8.16 -12.56 -1.70
N ASP A 72 -8.60 -11.34 -1.34
CA ASP A 72 -9.96 -10.87 -1.64
C ASP A 72 -10.25 -10.87 -3.14
N TYR A 73 -9.29 -10.39 -3.95
CA TYR A 73 -9.41 -10.37 -5.40
C TYR A 73 -9.52 -11.78 -6.00
N ALA A 74 -8.64 -12.69 -5.60
CA ALA A 74 -8.67 -14.08 -6.06
C ALA A 74 -9.96 -14.81 -5.65
N LEU A 75 -10.37 -14.67 -4.38
CA LEU A 75 -11.62 -15.25 -3.90
C LEU A 75 -12.84 -14.70 -4.65
N ARG A 76 -12.86 -13.40 -4.93
CA ARG A 76 -13.94 -12.78 -5.68
C ARG A 76 -14.01 -13.27 -7.12
N LEU A 77 -12.87 -13.50 -7.78
CA LEU A 77 -12.84 -14.10 -9.12
C LEU A 77 -13.42 -15.51 -9.13
N VAL A 78 -13.08 -16.33 -8.12
CA VAL A 78 -13.52 -17.74 -8.03
C VAL A 78 -14.96 -17.83 -7.55
N LEU A 79 -15.29 -17.19 -6.44
CA LEU A 79 -16.59 -17.32 -5.77
C LEU A 79 -17.68 -16.39 -6.36
N ARG A 80 -17.30 -15.40 -7.18
CA ARG A 80 -18.18 -14.41 -7.80
C ARG A 80 -19.06 -13.64 -6.83
N ARG A 81 -18.63 -13.52 -5.57
CA ARG A 81 -19.33 -12.76 -4.52
C ARG A 81 -18.38 -11.89 -3.72
N ARG A 82 -18.91 -10.82 -3.15
CA ARG A 82 -18.18 -9.91 -2.28
C ARG A 82 -17.79 -10.63 -0.99
N ILE A 83 -16.53 -10.55 -0.59
CA ILE A 83 -16.00 -11.10 0.66
C ILE A 83 -15.73 -9.94 1.64
N THR A 84 -14.63 -9.19 1.45
CA THR A 84 -14.31 -8.05 2.31
C THR A 84 -14.76 -6.72 1.72
N GLY A 85 -14.79 -6.60 0.41
CA GLY A 85 -15.08 -5.38 -0.35
C GLY A 85 -13.85 -4.52 -0.66
N LEU A 86 -12.64 -4.95 -0.30
CA LEU A 86 -11.39 -4.23 -0.62
C LEU A 86 -11.19 -4.09 -2.13
N THR A 87 -11.61 -5.10 -2.89
CA THR A 87 -11.46 -5.15 -4.35
C THR A 87 -12.74 -4.79 -5.11
N GLU A 88 -13.74 -4.19 -4.45
CA GLU A 88 -15.06 -3.94 -5.05
C GLU A 88 -14.96 -3.08 -6.31
N TYR A 89 -14.11 -2.05 -6.30
CA TYR A 89 -13.89 -1.15 -7.44
C TYR A 89 -13.32 -1.87 -8.70
N MET A 90 -12.64 -3.00 -8.51
CA MET A 90 -12.14 -3.81 -9.63
C MET A 90 -13.25 -4.44 -10.46
N PHE A 91 -14.44 -4.55 -9.89
CA PHE A 91 -15.61 -5.16 -10.51
C PHE A 91 -16.71 -4.14 -10.83
N ASP A 92 -16.47 -2.86 -10.55
CA ASP A 92 -17.42 -1.78 -10.85
C ASP A 92 -17.50 -1.53 -12.36
N PRO A 93 -18.66 -1.76 -13.01
CA PRO A 93 -18.82 -1.56 -14.44
C PRO A 93 -18.74 -0.08 -14.86
N SER A 94 -18.93 0.85 -13.93
CA SER A 94 -18.80 2.30 -14.19
C SER A 94 -17.36 2.73 -14.44
N LEU A 95 -16.37 1.95 -13.95
CA LEU A 95 -14.96 2.21 -14.18
C LEU A 95 -14.45 1.53 -15.45
N PRO A 96 -13.71 2.25 -16.32
CA PRO A 96 -13.11 1.67 -17.51
C PRO A 96 -12.23 0.46 -17.19
N ARG A 97 -12.31 -0.60 -18.01
CA ARG A 97 -11.53 -1.84 -17.79
C ARG A 97 -10.03 -1.59 -17.72
N TRP A 98 -9.51 -0.71 -18.60
CA TRP A 98 -8.10 -0.38 -18.60
C TRP A 98 -7.65 0.30 -17.30
N LEU A 99 -8.49 1.16 -16.69
CA LEU A 99 -8.18 1.84 -15.44
C LEU A 99 -8.15 0.84 -14.26
N ARG A 100 -9.09 -0.11 -14.25
CA ARG A 100 -9.07 -1.24 -13.32
C ARG A 100 -7.83 -2.10 -13.52
N GLY A 101 -7.41 -2.32 -14.80
CA GLY A 101 -6.18 -3.03 -15.14
C GLY A 101 -4.92 -2.37 -14.56
N VAL A 102 -4.87 -1.04 -14.50
CA VAL A 102 -3.75 -0.33 -13.85
C VAL A 102 -3.63 -0.68 -12.37
N SER A 103 -4.76 -0.88 -11.67
CA SER A 103 -4.77 -1.27 -10.25
C SER A 103 -4.29 -2.71 -10.01
N LEU A 104 -4.05 -3.51 -11.05
CA LEU A 104 -3.43 -4.83 -10.89
C LEU A 104 -1.98 -4.77 -10.40
N PHE A 105 -1.40 -3.58 -10.22
CA PHE A 105 -0.10 -3.44 -9.57
C PHE A 105 -0.07 -4.04 -8.15
N HIS A 106 -1.20 -4.12 -7.47
CA HIS A 106 -1.34 -4.80 -6.18
C HIS A 106 -0.92 -6.28 -6.24
N VAL A 107 -1.00 -6.92 -7.42
CA VAL A 107 -0.63 -8.34 -7.57
C VAL A 107 0.89 -8.54 -7.48
N PRO A 108 1.74 -7.86 -8.27
CA PRO A 108 3.18 -8.01 -8.19
C PRO A 108 3.81 -7.26 -7.00
N LEU A 109 3.16 -6.24 -6.44
CA LEU A 109 3.77 -5.39 -5.41
C LEU A 109 4.28 -6.17 -4.19
N PRO A 110 3.53 -7.08 -3.54
CA PRO A 110 4.05 -7.84 -2.40
C PRO A 110 5.25 -8.72 -2.78
N VAL A 111 5.27 -9.28 -3.98
CA VAL A 111 6.41 -10.08 -4.48
C VAL A 111 7.65 -9.19 -4.65
N VAL A 112 7.48 -8.00 -5.22
CA VAL A 112 8.56 -7.02 -5.38
C VAL A 112 9.10 -6.59 -4.01
N LEU A 113 8.23 -6.27 -3.05
CA LEU A 113 8.66 -5.87 -1.71
C LEU A 113 9.43 -6.96 -0.98
N VAL A 114 8.96 -8.22 -1.05
CA VAL A 114 9.68 -9.36 -0.46
C VAL A 114 11.03 -9.57 -1.15
N TRP A 115 11.10 -9.41 -2.48
CA TRP A 115 12.37 -9.50 -3.20
C TRP A 115 13.35 -8.40 -2.80
N LEU A 116 12.88 -7.14 -2.69
CA LEU A 116 13.70 -6.01 -2.26
C LEU A 116 14.27 -6.22 -0.85
N VAL A 117 13.41 -6.64 0.09
CA VAL A 117 13.84 -6.93 1.46
C VAL A 117 14.83 -8.10 1.50
N GLY A 118 14.58 -9.16 0.71
CA GLY A 118 15.50 -10.29 0.62
C GLY A 118 16.84 -9.96 -0.06
N ALA A 119 16.87 -8.96 -0.96
CA ALA A 119 18.10 -8.52 -1.65
C ALA A 119 18.91 -7.52 -0.82
N TYR A 120 18.25 -6.61 -0.10
CA TYR A 120 18.89 -5.48 0.59
C TYR A 120 18.88 -5.60 2.12
N GLY A 121 18.24 -6.66 2.67
CA GLY A 121 18.10 -6.90 4.10
C GLY A 121 16.88 -6.18 4.71
N TYR A 122 16.54 -6.61 5.92
CA TYR A 122 15.47 -6.04 6.75
C TYR A 122 16.06 -5.49 8.06
N PRO A 123 16.40 -4.20 8.15
CA PRO A 123 16.85 -3.58 9.40
C PRO A 123 15.70 -3.46 10.41
N GLU A 124 15.98 -3.70 11.69
CA GLU A 124 14.97 -3.62 12.76
C GLU A 124 14.34 -2.22 12.90
N GLU A 125 15.12 -1.17 12.61
CA GLU A 125 14.61 0.20 12.59
C GLU A 125 13.52 0.45 11.54
N SER A 126 13.32 -0.45 10.59
CA SER A 126 12.23 -0.37 9.60
C SER A 126 10.85 -0.27 10.25
N LEU A 127 10.65 -0.87 11.43
CA LEU A 127 9.40 -0.71 12.19
C LEU A 127 9.20 0.75 12.62
N TRP A 128 10.21 1.38 13.21
CA TRP A 128 10.10 2.77 13.68
C TRP A 128 9.89 3.73 12.52
N LEU A 129 10.57 3.49 11.39
CA LEU A 129 10.36 4.26 10.17
C LEU A 129 8.94 4.05 9.63
N ALA A 130 8.42 2.82 9.63
CA ALA A 130 7.04 2.54 9.23
C ALA A 130 6.02 3.26 10.14
N ILE A 131 6.26 3.28 11.45
CA ILE A 131 5.45 4.04 12.41
C ILE A 131 5.46 5.52 12.07
N VAL A 132 6.61 6.14 11.87
CA VAL A 132 6.72 7.58 11.58
C VAL A 132 6.12 7.92 10.21
N VAL A 133 6.51 7.20 9.17
CA VAL A 133 5.99 7.42 7.80
C VAL A 133 4.50 7.14 7.73
N GLY A 134 4.03 6.07 8.36
CA GLY A 134 2.61 5.73 8.43
C GLY A 134 1.78 6.82 9.11
N ALA A 135 2.27 7.39 10.22
CA ALA A 135 1.62 8.52 10.89
C ALA A 135 1.54 9.75 9.97
N ALA A 136 2.64 10.07 9.27
CA ALA A 136 2.67 11.20 8.33
C ALA A 136 1.70 11.00 7.16
N VAL A 137 1.68 9.81 6.56
CA VAL A 137 0.75 9.48 5.46
C VAL A 137 -0.70 9.54 5.92
N LEU A 138 -1.02 9.02 7.12
CA LEU A 138 -2.38 9.10 7.67
C LEU A 138 -2.80 10.55 7.97
N ALA A 139 -1.91 11.35 8.55
CA ALA A 139 -2.16 12.76 8.82
C ALA A 139 -2.41 13.56 7.53
N LEU A 140 -1.58 13.34 6.50
CA LEU A 140 -1.78 13.94 5.17
C LEU A 140 -3.08 13.47 4.51
N SER A 141 -3.40 12.18 4.63
CA SER A 141 -4.68 11.64 4.15
C SER A 141 -5.86 12.28 4.87
N ALA A 142 -5.79 12.46 6.18
CA ALA A 142 -6.84 13.11 6.96
C ALA A 142 -7.01 14.59 6.62
N TRP A 143 -5.94 15.27 6.23
CA TRP A 143 -5.97 16.68 5.85
C TRP A 143 -6.45 16.89 4.41
N LEU A 144 -5.99 16.05 3.46
CA LEU A 144 -6.16 16.27 2.02
C LEU A 144 -7.29 15.44 1.38
N SER A 145 -7.70 14.33 2.00
CA SER A 145 -8.75 13.45 1.49
C SER A 145 -10.14 14.02 1.82
N THR A 146 -11.12 13.68 0.97
CA THR A 146 -12.53 13.98 1.21
C THR A 146 -13.26 12.71 1.67
N PRO A 147 -14.45 12.82 2.33
CA PRO A 147 -15.22 11.67 2.75
C PRO A 147 -15.58 10.70 1.61
N GLU A 148 -15.76 11.22 0.38
CA GLU A 148 -16.08 10.41 -0.81
C GLU A 148 -14.89 9.56 -1.26
N LYS A 149 -13.66 10.11 -1.17
CA LYS A 149 -12.44 9.39 -1.53
C LYS A 149 -11.93 8.51 -0.41
N ASN A 150 -12.11 8.96 0.82
CA ASN A 150 -11.81 8.23 2.07
C ASN A 150 -10.46 7.47 2.04
N ILE A 151 -9.39 8.16 1.60
CA ILE A 151 -8.05 7.57 1.45
C ILE A 151 -7.59 7.02 2.80
N ASN A 152 -7.07 5.80 2.83
CA ASN A 152 -6.66 5.08 4.04
C ASN A 152 -7.72 5.04 5.15
N TRP A 153 -9.00 5.11 4.78
CA TRP A 153 -10.16 5.05 5.70
C TRP A 153 -10.20 6.15 6.77
N VAL A 154 -9.55 7.30 6.54
CA VAL A 154 -9.47 8.41 7.51
C VAL A 154 -10.82 9.05 7.85
N HIS A 155 -11.86 8.78 7.07
CA HIS A 155 -13.23 9.24 7.31
C HIS A 155 -14.17 8.13 7.80
N GLY A 156 -13.72 6.87 7.87
CA GLY A 156 -14.51 5.74 8.38
C GLY A 156 -14.27 4.44 7.61
N LEU A 157 -14.51 3.30 8.26
CA LEU A 157 -14.41 1.97 7.66
C LEU A 157 -15.69 1.66 6.86
N GLY A 158 -15.63 1.80 5.55
CA GLY A 158 -16.75 1.53 4.63
C GLY A 158 -17.88 2.57 4.63
N ARG A 159 -18.09 3.29 5.74
CA ARG A 159 -19.04 4.41 5.87
C ARG A 159 -18.35 5.57 6.58
N VAL A 160 -18.80 6.79 6.30
CA VAL A 160 -18.35 7.98 7.06
C VAL A 160 -18.75 7.78 8.53
N GLN A 161 -17.75 7.72 9.41
CA GLN A 161 -18.00 7.58 10.83
C GLN A 161 -18.48 8.92 11.43
N ARG A 162 -19.45 8.85 12.37
CA ARG A 162 -20.08 10.02 13.04
C ARG A 162 -20.19 9.83 14.54
N THR A 163 -19.71 8.71 15.08
CA THR A 163 -19.90 8.31 16.47
C THR A 163 -18.76 8.79 17.38
N LEU A 164 -17.55 8.91 16.85
CA LEU A 164 -16.37 9.30 17.62
C LEU A 164 -15.89 10.70 17.22
N PRO A 165 -15.31 11.48 18.15
CA PRO A 165 -14.55 12.66 17.79
C PRO A 165 -13.44 12.30 16.78
N ARG A 166 -13.21 13.17 15.80
CA ARG A 166 -12.28 12.89 14.68
C ARG A 166 -10.88 12.48 15.16
N ALA A 167 -10.34 13.18 16.19
CA ALA A 167 -9.02 12.87 16.73
C ALA A 167 -8.98 11.45 17.35
N VAL A 168 -10.00 11.07 18.12
CA VAL A 168 -10.11 9.73 18.72
C VAL A 168 -10.17 8.66 17.64
N TYR A 169 -11.00 8.86 16.61
CA TYR A 169 -11.09 7.92 15.50
C TYR A 169 -9.75 7.73 14.77
N LEU A 170 -9.07 8.83 14.43
CA LEU A 170 -7.78 8.77 13.74
C LEU A 170 -6.70 8.10 14.60
N SER A 171 -6.69 8.36 15.90
CA SER A 171 -5.77 7.69 16.82
C SER A 171 -6.02 6.19 16.88
N LEU A 172 -7.28 5.76 17.00
CA LEU A 172 -7.65 4.35 17.01
C LEU A 172 -7.33 3.66 15.66
N LEU A 173 -7.61 4.33 14.55
CA LEU A 173 -7.26 3.84 13.22
C LEU A 173 -5.75 3.65 13.08
N TYR A 174 -4.96 4.64 13.50
CA TYR A 174 -3.51 4.56 13.47
C TYR A 174 -2.97 3.44 14.37
N LEU A 175 -3.46 3.33 15.61
CA LEU A 175 -3.10 2.24 16.52
C LEU A 175 -3.46 0.87 15.94
N ALA A 176 -4.58 0.77 15.23
CA ALA A 176 -4.96 -0.46 14.55
C ALA A 176 -3.95 -0.80 13.42
N PHE A 177 -3.51 0.17 12.60
CA PHE A 177 -2.46 -0.07 11.62
C PHE A 177 -1.16 -0.55 12.27
N VAL A 178 -0.73 0.09 13.36
CA VAL A 178 0.49 -0.34 14.07
C VAL A 178 0.33 -1.75 14.63
N ALA A 179 -0.77 -2.03 15.32
CA ALA A 179 -0.95 -3.31 16.03
C ALA A 179 -1.27 -4.49 15.10
N VAL A 180 -2.03 -4.25 14.00
CA VAL A 180 -2.55 -5.33 13.16
C VAL A 180 -1.74 -5.48 11.85
N VAL A 181 -1.04 -4.43 11.43
CA VAL A 181 -0.26 -4.44 10.19
C VAL A 181 1.24 -4.37 10.48
N PHE A 182 1.72 -3.26 11.07
CA PHE A 182 3.15 -3.00 11.15
C PHE A 182 3.86 -3.99 12.08
N LEU A 183 3.37 -4.18 13.30
CA LEU A 183 3.97 -5.12 14.24
C LEU A 183 3.96 -6.58 13.74
N PRO A 184 2.83 -7.14 13.27
CA PRO A 184 2.84 -8.50 12.75
C PRO A 184 3.75 -8.67 11.53
N THR A 185 3.74 -7.70 10.59
CA THR A 185 4.63 -7.74 9.42
C THR A 185 6.10 -7.69 9.83
N HIS A 186 6.45 -6.82 10.78
CA HIS A 186 7.80 -6.72 11.32
C HIS A 186 8.30 -8.06 11.87
N TYR A 187 7.52 -8.69 12.76
CA TYR A 187 7.89 -9.98 13.33
C TYR A 187 7.95 -11.11 12.30
N LEU A 188 7.08 -11.09 11.28
CA LEU A 188 7.14 -12.04 10.17
C LEU A 188 8.43 -11.89 9.36
N LEU A 189 8.80 -10.65 9.02
CA LEU A 189 10.01 -10.37 8.24
C LEU A 189 11.29 -10.68 9.01
N LEU A 190 11.34 -10.36 10.31
CA LEU A 190 12.49 -10.73 11.17
C LEU A 190 12.72 -12.23 11.29
N ARG A 191 11.66 -13.05 11.20
CA ARG A 191 11.78 -14.50 11.32
C ARG A 191 12.03 -15.20 9.98
N ALA A 192 11.64 -14.56 8.88
CA ALA A 192 11.73 -15.15 7.55
C ALA A 192 13.04 -14.84 6.82
N LEU A 193 13.78 -13.82 7.29
CA LEU A 193 15.01 -13.32 6.67
C LEU A 193 16.17 -13.27 7.63
#